data_bb317e0f234c77833be0bb981f1ef4e6
#
_entry.id   bb317e0f234c77833be0bb981f1ef4e6
#
_cell.length_a   1.000
_cell.length_b   1.000
_cell.length_c   1.000
_cell.angle_alpha   90.00
_cell.angle_beta   90.00
_cell.angle_gamma   90.00
#
_symmetry.space_group_name_H-M   'P 1'
#
loop_
_entity.id
_entity.type
_entity.pdbx_description
1 polymer ?
#
loop_
_entity_poly.entity_id
_entity_poly.type
_entity_poly.pdbx_seq_one_letter_code
_entity_poly.pdbx_strand_id
1 'polypeptide(L)'
;SIRICHGSPEKTRDTLRPFSYKIESWLLKIDERVLLSGHTHQPCSTHTMGKLYVNPGAVGVQCTQTVTAKMVLLESDENIWNETLLEVPYDIDAAAREIRESGLLTRAGVWGHAILKQLYTGKNYALFCVQRAEELAAGGPVLLEHWQQAARDFGISEG
;
A
#
# COMPACT_ATOMS: atom_id res chain seq x y z
N SER A 1 -4.29 11.52 -22.19
CA SER A 1 -4.45 10.06 -21.96
C SER A 1 -3.79 9.66 -20.65
N ILE A 2 -4.34 8.60 -20.00
CA ILE A 2 -3.91 8.09 -18.69
C ILE A 2 -3.68 6.58 -18.82
N ARG A 3 -2.55 6.09 -18.32
CA ARG A 3 -2.30 4.67 -18.09
C ARG A 3 -2.48 4.34 -16.61
N ILE A 4 -3.22 3.28 -16.32
CA ILE A 4 -3.48 2.80 -14.96
C ILE A 4 -2.94 1.39 -14.82
N CYS A 5 -2.17 1.13 -13.77
CA CYS A 5 -1.66 -0.21 -13.44
C CYS A 5 -1.61 -0.40 -11.91
N HIS A 6 -1.42 -1.64 -11.44
CA HIS A 6 -1.26 -1.88 -9.99
C HIS A 6 0.18 -1.61 -9.54
N GLY A 7 1.17 -2.22 -10.16
CA GLY A 7 2.60 -2.00 -9.89
C GLY A 7 3.23 -1.14 -10.97
N SER A 8 3.86 -1.76 -11.97
CA SER A 8 4.34 -1.10 -13.18
C SER A 8 3.53 -1.49 -14.41
N PRO A 9 3.67 -0.82 -15.55
CA PRO A 9 3.01 -1.19 -16.80
C PRO A 9 3.24 -2.64 -17.26
N GLU A 10 4.33 -3.28 -16.84
CA GLU A 10 4.65 -4.66 -17.19
C GLU A 10 4.37 -5.68 -16.09
N LYS A 11 4.47 -5.25 -14.80
CA LYS A 11 4.44 -6.20 -13.68
C LYS A 11 3.57 -5.67 -12.53
N THR A 12 2.52 -6.42 -12.19
CA THR A 12 1.57 -6.07 -11.12
C THR A 12 2.21 -5.98 -9.73
N ARG A 13 3.33 -6.65 -9.48
CA ARG A 13 4.06 -6.65 -8.21
C ARG A 13 5.34 -5.81 -8.23
N ASP A 14 5.58 -5.05 -9.29
CA ASP A 14 6.74 -4.15 -9.34
C ASP A 14 6.50 -2.93 -8.45
N THR A 15 7.54 -2.55 -7.72
CA THR A 15 7.45 -1.48 -6.71
C THR A 15 7.99 -0.18 -7.28
N LEU A 16 7.10 0.78 -7.52
CA LEU A 16 7.43 2.15 -7.90
C LEU A 16 7.39 3.03 -6.65
N ARG A 17 8.53 3.13 -5.97
CA ARG A 17 8.64 3.95 -4.73
C ARG A 17 8.88 5.42 -5.07
N PRO A 18 8.50 6.36 -4.18
CA PRO A 18 8.84 7.77 -4.32
C PRO A 18 10.34 7.95 -4.63
N PHE A 19 10.66 8.88 -5.51
CA PHE A 19 12.04 9.19 -5.94
C PHE A 19 12.80 8.04 -6.63
N SER A 20 12.12 6.98 -7.05
CA SER A 20 12.74 5.88 -7.78
C SER A 20 12.99 6.27 -9.24
N TYR A 21 14.22 6.04 -9.75
CA TYR A 21 14.54 6.17 -11.18
C TYR A 21 13.64 5.32 -12.10
N LYS A 22 13.02 4.27 -11.57
CA LYS A 22 12.07 3.45 -12.32
C LYS A 22 10.86 4.26 -12.79
N ILE A 23 10.41 5.24 -12.02
CA ILE A 23 9.28 6.10 -12.39
C ILE A 23 9.61 6.85 -13.68
N GLU A 24 10.76 7.52 -13.73
CA GLU A 24 11.20 8.25 -14.92
C GLU A 24 11.39 7.31 -16.12
N SER A 25 12.00 6.14 -15.89
CA SER A 25 12.18 5.12 -16.92
C SER A 25 10.85 4.67 -17.52
N TRP A 26 9.79 4.54 -16.74
CA TRP A 26 8.47 4.19 -17.25
C TRP A 26 7.80 5.36 -17.97
N LEU A 27 7.89 6.57 -17.44
CA LEU A 27 7.34 7.75 -18.09
C LEU A 27 7.97 8.00 -19.48
N LEU A 28 9.24 7.64 -19.67
CA LEU A 28 9.90 7.67 -20.98
C LEU A 28 9.36 6.64 -21.96
N LYS A 29 8.93 5.48 -21.49
CA LYS A 29 8.54 4.34 -22.33
C LYS A 29 7.06 4.35 -22.74
N ILE A 30 6.18 5.00 -21.96
CA ILE A 30 4.76 5.05 -22.26
C ILE A 30 4.41 6.25 -23.11
N ASP A 31 3.36 6.17 -23.91
CA ASP A 31 2.88 7.28 -24.74
C ASP A 31 1.95 8.22 -23.95
N GLU A 32 1.32 7.71 -22.90
CA GLU A 32 0.37 8.45 -22.10
C GLU A 32 1.02 9.59 -21.30
N ARG A 33 0.23 10.63 -21.03
CA ARG A 33 0.66 11.80 -20.26
C ARG A 33 0.70 11.54 -18.76
N VAL A 34 -0.11 10.59 -18.28
CA VAL A 34 -0.22 10.26 -16.86
C VAL A 34 -0.03 8.76 -16.66
N LEU A 35 0.80 8.38 -15.69
CA LEU A 35 0.91 7.02 -15.15
C LEU A 35 0.35 7.00 -13.74
N LEU A 36 -0.78 6.30 -13.53
CA LEU A 36 -1.33 5.98 -12.22
C LEU A 36 -0.90 4.58 -11.79
N SER A 37 -0.34 4.48 -10.61
CA SER A 37 0.13 3.22 -10.04
C SER A 37 -0.26 3.11 -8.56
N GLY A 38 -0.47 1.90 -8.08
CA GLY A 38 -0.75 1.60 -6.67
C GLY A 38 0.36 0.78 -6.01
N HIS A 39 0.00 -0.36 -5.43
CA HIS A 39 0.86 -1.39 -4.84
C HIS A 39 1.65 -0.98 -3.59
N THR A 40 2.35 0.15 -3.61
CA THR A 40 3.22 0.55 -2.48
C THR A 40 2.45 1.12 -1.29
N HIS A 41 1.20 1.54 -1.48
CA HIS A 41 0.38 2.25 -0.49
C HIS A 41 1.03 3.57 0.00
N GLN A 42 1.98 4.11 -0.73
CA GLN A 42 2.69 5.34 -0.41
C GLN A 42 2.27 6.44 -1.40
N PRO A 43 1.47 7.42 -0.97
CA PRO A 43 1.04 8.50 -1.86
C PRO A 43 2.25 9.33 -2.31
N CYS A 44 2.33 9.55 -3.59
CA CYS A 44 3.35 10.41 -4.18
C CYS A 44 2.98 10.84 -5.60
N SER A 45 3.56 11.93 -6.04
CA SER A 45 3.51 12.36 -7.43
C SER A 45 4.89 12.84 -7.90
N THR A 46 5.09 12.81 -9.20
CA THR A 46 6.32 13.28 -9.85
C THR A 46 5.98 13.82 -11.23
N HIS A 47 6.30 15.08 -11.46
CA HIS A 47 6.27 15.69 -12.78
C HIS A 47 7.65 15.63 -13.43
N THR A 48 7.72 15.03 -14.60
CA THR A 48 8.96 15.00 -15.38
C THR A 48 8.65 14.91 -16.87
N MET A 49 9.43 15.64 -17.70
CA MET A 49 9.32 15.62 -19.16
C MET A 49 7.90 15.85 -19.71
N GLY A 50 7.12 16.72 -19.05
CA GLY A 50 5.73 17.01 -19.43
C GLY A 50 4.76 15.87 -19.19
N LYS A 51 5.15 14.89 -18.38
CA LYS A 51 4.31 13.76 -17.94
C LYS A 51 4.20 13.73 -16.41
N LEU A 52 3.15 13.09 -15.91
CA LEU A 52 2.83 12.97 -14.50
C LEU A 52 2.79 11.50 -14.08
N TYR A 53 3.51 11.16 -13.03
CA TYR A 53 3.32 9.92 -12.28
C TYR A 53 2.56 10.22 -10.99
N VAL A 54 1.59 9.36 -10.64
CA VAL A 54 0.88 9.45 -9.37
C VAL A 54 0.65 8.05 -8.77
N ASN A 55 0.93 7.94 -7.47
CA ASN A 55 0.41 6.88 -6.62
C ASN A 55 -0.52 7.54 -5.60
N PRO A 56 -1.82 7.22 -5.58
CA PRO A 56 -2.76 7.84 -4.64
C PRO A 56 -2.58 7.36 -3.20
N GLY A 57 -1.83 6.28 -2.97
CA GLY A 57 -1.72 5.63 -1.67
C GLY A 57 -2.72 4.49 -1.49
N ALA A 58 -3.30 4.35 -0.30
CA ALA A 58 -4.20 3.25 0.05
C ALA A 58 -5.50 3.75 0.65
N VAL A 59 -6.61 3.10 0.30
CA VAL A 59 -7.94 3.36 0.88
C VAL A 59 -8.10 2.68 2.23
N GLY A 60 -7.61 1.45 2.41
CA GLY A 60 -7.89 0.64 3.60
C GLY A 60 -6.67 0.13 4.37
N VAL A 61 -5.53 -0.07 3.73
CA VAL A 61 -4.31 -0.64 4.35
C VAL A 61 -3.21 0.42 4.30
N GLN A 62 -3.35 1.43 5.13
CA GLN A 62 -2.43 2.57 5.19
C GLN A 62 -1.04 2.15 5.70
N CYS A 63 0.01 2.73 5.11
CA CYS A 63 1.41 2.51 5.49
C CYS A 63 2.15 3.81 5.80
N THR A 64 1.40 4.89 6.06
CA THR A 64 1.92 6.27 6.18
C THR A 64 1.81 6.83 7.59
N GLN A 65 1.52 6.00 8.57
CA GLN A 65 1.26 6.36 9.98
C GLN A 65 0.05 7.28 10.18
N THR A 66 -0.81 7.37 9.16
CA THR A 66 -2.12 8.03 9.24
C THR A 66 -3.21 7.00 8.99
N VAL A 67 -4.39 7.25 9.52
CA VAL A 67 -5.54 6.32 9.46
C VAL A 67 -6.63 6.80 8.49
N THR A 68 -6.32 7.75 7.63
CA THR A 68 -7.23 8.28 6.61
C THR A 68 -7.09 7.51 5.30
N ALA A 69 -8.17 7.35 4.56
CA ALA A 69 -8.12 6.85 3.19
C ALA A 69 -7.37 7.85 2.29
N LYS A 70 -6.55 7.37 1.38
CA LYS A 70 -5.81 8.20 0.43
C LYS A 70 -6.45 8.13 -0.94
N MET A 71 -6.58 9.27 -1.58
CA MET A 71 -7.06 9.37 -2.94
C MET A 71 -6.37 10.51 -3.68
N VAL A 72 -6.56 10.59 -4.97
CA VAL A 72 -6.09 11.70 -5.80
C VAL A 72 -7.23 12.25 -6.64
N LEU A 73 -7.32 13.58 -6.71
CA LEU A 73 -8.09 14.27 -7.73
C LEU A 73 -7.12 14.64 -8.87
N LEU A 74 -7.46 14.24 -10.08
CA LEU A 74 -6.74 14.62 -11.30
C LEU A 74 -7.58 15.59 -12.13
N GLU A 75 -6.97 16.70 -12.47
CA GLU A 75 -7.60 17.74 -13.31
C GLU A 75 -6.73 17.97 -14.54
N SER A 76 -7.37 18.17 -15.68
CA SER A 76 -6.68 18.43 -16.95
C SER A 76 -7.18 19.72 -17.56
N ASP A 77 -6.24 20.61 -17.86
CA ASP A 77 -6.47 21.82 -18.65
C ASP A 77 -5.48 21.82 -19.83
N GLU A 78 -6.00 21.87 -21.07
CA GLU A 78 -5.21 21.90 -22.32
C GLU A 78 -4.02 20.90 -22.38
N ASN A 79 -4.23 19.67 -21.86
CA ASN A 79 -3.21 18.62 -21.72
C ASN A 79 -2.16 18.84 -20.59
N ILE A 80 -2.31 19.84 -19.76
CA ILE A 80 -1.58 19.96 -18.50
C ILE A 80 -2.38 19.20 -17.45
N TRP A 81 -1.72 18.26 -16.77
CA TRP A 81 -2.32 17.47 -15.69
C TRP A 81 -1.84 17.98 -14.34
N ASN A 82 -2.80 18.24 -13.47
CA ASN A 82 -2.58 18.60 -12.07
C ASN A 82 -3.17 17.52 -11.19
N GLU A 83 -2.53 17.27 -10.06
CA GLU A 83 -2.98 16.33 -9.05
C GLU A 83 -3.14 17.01 -7.69
N THR A 84 -4.17 16.60 -6.97
CA THR A 84 -4.35 16.93 -5.56
C THR A 84 -4.46 15.65 -4.77
N LEU A 85 -3.47 15.35 -3.94
CA LEU A 85 -3.51 14.23 -3.01
C LEU A 85 -4.40 14.58 -1.83
N LEU A 86 -5.39 13.73 -1.54
CA LEU A 86 -6.42 13.96 -0.54
C LEU A 86 -6.38 12.88 0.54
N GLU A 87 -6.71 13.29 1.75
CA GLU A 87 -6.90 12.41 2.89
C GLU A 87 -8.36 12.47 3.32
N VAL A 88 -9.05 11.33 3.31
CA VAL A 88 -10.46 11.22 3.61
C VAL A 88 -10.66 10.43 4.89
N PRO A 89 -11.18 11.04 5.96
CA PRO A 89 -11.59 10.31 7.16
C PRO A 89 -12.71 9.32 6.83
N TYR A 90 -12.72 8.17 7.49
CA TYR A 90 -13.77 7.17 7.39
C TYR A 90 -14.02 6.49 8.73
N ASP A 91 -15.12 5.75 8.86
CA ASP A 91 -15.46 4.99 10.07
C ASP A 91 -14.56 3.73 10.17
N ILE A 92 -13.45 3.86 10.90
CA ILE A 92 -12.47 2.79 11.12
C ILE A 92 -13.09 1.63 11.88
N ASP A 93 -13.99 1.92 12.84
CA ASP A 93 -14.64 0.88 13.64
C ASP A 93 -15.64 0.07 12.79
N ALA A 94 -16.34 0.70 11.86
CA ALA A 94 -17.17 0.00 10.91
C ALA A 94 -16.32 -0.92 10.01
N ALA A 95 -15.24 -0.43 9.42
CA ALA A 95 -14.33 -1.25 8.61
C ALA A 95 -13.72 -2.40 9.42
N ALA A 96 -13.35 -2.17 10.67
CA ALA A 96 -12.83 -3.21 11.55
C ALA A 96 -13.87 -4.28 11.90
N ARG A 97 -15.15 -3.89 12.10
CA ARG A 97 -16.26 -4.86 12.28
C ARG A 97 -16.42 -5.74 11.05
N GLU A 98 -16.46 -5.16 9.84
CA GLU A 98 -16.55 -5.93 8.60
C GLU A 98 -15.40 -6.94 8.45
N ILE A 99 -14.16 -6.55 8.75
CA ILE A 99 -13.02 -7.48 8.74
C ILE A 99 -13.25 -8.65 9.71
N ARG A 100 -13.74 -8.40 10.92
CA ARG A 100 -14.01 -9.46 11.91
C ARG A 100 -15.13 -10.39 11.45
N GLU A 101 -16.20 -9.82 10.89
CA GLU A 101 -17.40 -10.57 10.46
C GLU A 101 -17.18 -11.31 9.14
N SER A 102 -16.26 -10.87 8.27
CA SER A 102 -15.96 -11.50 6.99
C SER A 102 -15.31 -12.89 7.09
N GLY A 103 -14.85 -13.28 8.27
CA GLY A 103 -14.04 -14.47 8.49
C GLY A 103 -12.58 -14.34 8.00
N LEU A 104 -12.14 -13.14 7.66
CA LEU A 104 -10.75 -12.89 7.21
C LEU A 104 -9.74 -13.27 8.29
N LEU A 105 -10.03 -12.95 9.55
CA LEU A 105 -9.10 -13.20 10.65
C LEU A 105 -8.81 -14.71 10.79
N THR A 106 -9.85 -15.55 10.72
CA THR A 106 -9.70 -17.01 10.78
C THR A 106 -8.93 -17.55 9.57
N ARG A 107 -9.22 -17.05 8.35
CA ARG A 107 -8.58 -17.56 7.13
C ARG A 107 -7.14 -17.09 6.95
N ALA A 108 -6.83 -15.90 7.40
CA ALA A 108 -5.52 -15.25 7.18
C ALA A 108 -4.62 -15.27 8.43
N GLY A 109 -5.13 -15.71 9.59
CA GLY A 109 -4.35 -15.83 10.84
C GLY A 109 -3.63 -14.54 11.19
N VAL A 110 -2.35 -14.65 11.54
CA VAL A 110 -1.49 -13.50 11.92
C VAL A 110 -1.59 -12.33 10.95
N TRP A 111 -1.61 -12.61 9.63
CA TRP A 111 -1.67 -11.55 8.63
C TRP A 111 -2.98 -10.75 8.72
N GLY A 112 -4.12 -11.42 8.92
CA GLY A 112 -5.42 -10.77 9.10
C GLY A 112 -5.46 -9.87 10.34
N HIS A 113 -4.94 -10.35 11.47
CA HIS A 113 -4.83 -9.58 12.71
C HIS A 113 -3.85 -8.40 12.59
N ALA A 114 -2.76 -8.56 11.83
CA ALA A 114 -1.83 -7.48 11.52
C ALA A 114 -2.52 -6.36 10.70
N ILE A 115 -3.31 -6.72 9.69
CA ILE A 115 -4.12 -5.78 8.90
C ILE A 115 -5.14 -5.05 9.80
N LEU A 116 -5.83 -5.77 10.69
CA LEU A 116 -6.76 -5.15 11.61
C LEU A 116 -6.08 -4.11 12.52
N LYS A 117 -4.91 -4.44 13.08
CA LYS A 117 -4.10 -3.48 13.87
C LYS A 117 -3.62 -2.30 13.02
N GLN A 118 -3.29 -2.54 11.76
CA GLN A 118 -2.85 -1.51 10.82
C GLN A 118 -3.93 -0.46 10.55
N LEU A 119 -5.22 -0.84 10.50
CA LEU A 119 -6.32 0.11 10.35
C LEU A 119 -6.31 1.20 11.43
N TYR A 120 -6.03 0.82 12.68
CA TYR A 120 -6.05 1.75 13.82
C TYR A 120 -4.76 2.57 13.98
N THR A 121 -3.69 2.22 13.29
CA THR A 121 -2.37 2.82 13.54
C THR A 121 -1.72 3.44 12.31
N GLY A 122 -2.14 3.03 11.12
CA GLY A 122 -1.49 3.38 9.86
C GLY A 122 -0.07 2.82 9.69
N LYS A 123 0.39 1.93 10.62
CA LYS A 123 1.72 1.31 10.55
C LYS A 123 1.64 -0.02 9.81
N ASN A 124 2.65 -0.35 9.01
CA ASN A 124 2.65 -1.56 8.19
C ASN A 124 3.00 -2.82 9.00
N TYR A 125 2.10 -3.21 9.92
CA TYR A 125 2.30 -4.40 10.76
C TYR A 125 2.36 -5.70 9.96
N ALA A 126 1.68 -5.78 8.82
CA ALA A 126 1.78 -6.95 7.95
C ALA A 126 3.23 -7.15 7.46
N LEU A 127 3.88 -6.07 6.99
CA LEU A 127 5.29 -6.12 6.58
C LEU A 127 6.23 -6.37 7.77
N PHE A 128 5.97 -5.75 8.92
CA PHE A 128 6.78 -5.97 10.12
C PHE A 128 6.75 -7.44 10.56
N CYS A 129 5.58 -8.08 10.52
CA CYS A 129 5.47 -9.52 10.81
C CYS A 129 6.22 -10.38 9.80
N VAL A 130 6.15 -10.05 8.49
CA VAL A 130 6.92 -10.75 7.45
C VAL A 130 8.43 -10.69 7.78
N GLN A 131 8.96 -9.49 7.94
CA GLN A 131 10.38 -9.27 8.20
C GLN A 131 10.82 -9.97 9.48
N ARG A 132 10.03 -9.87 10.54
CA ARG A 132 10.36 -10.52 11.82
C ARG A 132 10.31 -12.04 11.74
N ALA A 133 9.36 -12.60 11.03
CA ALA A 133 9.27 -14.04 10.81
C ALA A 133 10.45 -14.57 9.98
N GLU A 134 10.89 -13.81 8.97
CA GLU A 134 12.11 -14.13 8.19
C GLU A 134 13.39 -14.08 9.05
N GLU A 135 13.52 -13.06 9.91
CA GLU A 135 14.63 -12.98 10.88
C GLU A 135 14.66 -14.20 11.82
N LEU A 136 13.50 -14.57 12.38
CA LEU A 136 13.38 -15.72 13.29
C LEU A 136 13.70 -17.04 12.58
N ALA A 137 13.39 -17.17 11.30
CA ALA A 137 13.70 -18.33 10.49
C ALA A 137 15.21 -18.46 10.17
N ALA A 138 16.01 -17.41 10.40
CA ALA A 138 17.47 -17.39 10.25
C ALA A 138 17.97 -17.97 8.91
N GLY A 139 17.25 -17.66 7.82
CA GLY A 139 17.58 -18.15 6.48
C GLY A 139 16.97 -19.51 6.11
N GLY A 140 16.28 -20.17 7.04
CA GLY A 140 15.46 -21.36 6.79
C GLY A 140 14.05 -21.04 6.30
N PRO A 141 13.20 -22.06 6.15
CA PRO A 141 11.79 -21.84 5.80
C PRO A 141 11.03 -21.13 6.93
N VAL A 142 10.21 -20.15 6.58
CA VAL A 142 9.34 -19.47 7.54
C VAL A 142 8.18 -20.40 7.92
N LEU A 143 8.11 -20.79 9.17
CA LEU A 143 7.08 -21.68 9.74
C LEU A 143 6.01 -20.87 10.49
N LEU A 144 4.90 -21.51 10.84
CA LEU A 144 3.80 -20.87 11.57
C LEU A 144 4.25 -20.29 12.91
N GLU A 145 5.12 -20.99 13.62
CA GLU A 145 5.68 -20.52 14.91
C GLU A 145 6.44 -19.19 14.80
N HIS A 146 7.15 -18.96 13.67
CA HIS A 146 7.84 -17.70 13.41
C HIS A 146 6.83 -16.55 13.22
N TRP A 147 5.73 -16.80 12.51
CA TRP A 147 4.65 -15.84 12.38
C TRP A 147 3.97 -15.51 13.70
N GLN A 148 3.68 -16.52 14.51
CA GLN A 148 3.07 -16.35 15.83
C GLN A 148 4.00 -15.60 16.78
N GLN A 149 5.31 -15.87 16.74
CA GLN A 149 6.25 -15.09 17.54
C GLN A 149 6.36 -13.65 17.08
N ALA A 150 6.41 -13.41 15.76
CA ALA A 150 6.38 -12.06 15.20
C ALA A 150 5.12 -11.30 15.63
N ALA A 151 3.94 -11.95 15.65
CA ALA A 151 2.70 -11.36 16.14
C ALA A 151 2.83 -10.93 17.61
N ARG A 152 3.34 -11.81 18.47
CA ARG A 152 3.58 -11.48 19.90
C ARG A 152 4.53 -10.31 20.08
N ASP A 153 5.66 -10.30 19.33
CA ASP A 153 6.67 -9.23 19.39
C ASP A 153 6.06 -7.85 19.05
N PHE A 154 5.05 -7.82 18.20
CA PHE A 154 4.34 -6.58 17.84
C PHE A 154 3.01 -6.37 18.57
N GLY A 155 2.71 -7.18 19.59
CA GLY A 155 1.46 -7.07 20.36
C GLY A 155 0.20 -7.26 19.51
N ILE A 156 0.25 -8.23 18.59
CA ILE A 156 -0.89 -8.67 17.78
C ILE A 156 -1.40 -9.96 18.42
N SER A 157 -2.63 -9.92 18.92
CA SER A 157 -3.29 -11.09 19.49
C SER A 157 -4.14 -11.78 18.42
N GLU A 158 -4.05 -13.09 18.33
CA GLU A 158 -4.91 -13.93 17.51
C GLU A 158 -6.20 -14.32 18.28
N GLY A 159 -6.81 -13.43 19.01
CA GLY A 159 -8.10 -13.60 19.65
C GLY A 159 -8.32 -14.90 20.45
#